data_2cb30abc415b5c953b7cbbc51892450a
#
_entry.id   2cb30abc415b5c953b7cbbc51892450a
#
_cell.length_a   1.000
_cell.length_b   1.000
_cell.length_c   1.000
_cell.angle_alpha   90.00
_cell.angle_beta   90.00
_cell.angle_gamma   90.00
#
_symmetry.space_group_name_H-M   'P 1'
#
loop_
_entity.id
_entity.type
_entity.pdbx_description
1 polymer ?
#
loop_
_entity_poly.entity_id
_entity_poly.type
_entity_poly.pdbx_seq_one_letter_code
_entity_poly.pdbx_strand_id
1 'polypeptide(L)'
;MSDDVTGWVAGKIAATGEFEAIELTPEGFLSITSNRAGNFLLAVLGVKGVVERSHVEPIFAGKVKPEFVVNVPSKTKWGGSAIHRIHSENAAFGTLGEVSKAASSKSVGWYRNKGMEFFINAMNQHKNVRDVSYVYENVFFVGRKVGEPLTVAVIEAYNMSAEDVRNARAQLGAFDIVVKSSSYGSVTTNASEAARSMGAEALTFKELMVRLAK
;
A
#
# COMPACT_ATOMS: atom_id res chain seq x y z
N MET A 1 -13.67 -2.15 18.47
CA MET A 1 -12.21 -2.38 18.37
C MET A 1 -11.74 -2.85 19.74
N SER A 2 -10.88 -3.84 19.84
CA SER A 2 -10.46 -4.28 21.17
C SER A 2 -9.43 -3.29 21.71
N ASP A 3 -9.68 -2.75 22.91
CA ASP A 3 -8.77 -1.83 23.63
C ASP A 3 -7.35 -2.40 23.77
N ASP A 4 -7.21 -3.72 23.72
CA ASP A 4 -5.95 -4.47 23.79
C ASP A 4 -5.03 -4.20 22.60
N VAL A 5 -5.53 -4.18 21.34
CA VAL A 5 -4.70 -3.95 20.15
C VAL A 5 -4.22 -2.50 20.08
N THR A 6 -5.09 -1.55 20.42
CA THR A 6 -4.75 -0.11 20.41
C THR A 6 -3.71 0.18 21.49
N GLY A 7 -3.88 -0.37 22.70
CA GLY A 7 -2.90 -0.25 23.79
C GLY A 7 -1.53 -0.87 23.44
N TRP A 8 -1.53 -2.04 22.77
CA TRP A 8 -0.31 -2.65 22.29
C TRP A 8 0.42 -1.76 21.27
N VAL A 9 -0.33 -1.17 20.30
CA VAL A 9 0.24 -0.23 19.31
C VAL A 9 0.81 0.99 19.99
N ALA A 10 0.10 1.60 20.94
CA ALA A 10 0.61 2.74 21.71
C ALA A 10 1.95 2.41 22.39
N GLY A 11 2.04 1.25 23.05
CA GLY A 11 3.29 0.79 23.67
C GLY A 11 4.42 0.56 22.67
N LYS A 12 4.12 0.02 21.47
CA LYS A 12 5.13 -0.18 20.42
C LYS A 12 5.64 1.14 19.85
N ILE A 13 4.75 2.09 19.61
CA ILE A 13 5.14 3.42 19.11
C ILE A 13 5.92 4.18 20.17
N ALA A 14 5.50 4.14 21.45
CA ALA A 14 6.23 4.78 22.55
C ALA A 14 7.65 4.21 22.71
N ALA A 15 7.82 2.91 22.53
CA ALA A 15 9.13 2.25 22.61
C ALA A 15 10.13 2.71 21.54
N THR A 16 9.70 3.36 20.46
CA THR A 16 10.61 3.92 19.45
C THR A 16 11.35 5.17 19.96
N GLY A 17 10.79 5.89 20.92
CA GLY A 17 11.30 7.16 21.40
C GLY A 17 11.23 8.32 20.39
N GLU A 18 10.49 8.15 19.29
CA GLU A 18 10.40 9.13 18.20
C GLU A 18 9.31 10.19 18.42
N PHE A 19 8.40 9.97 19.38
CA PHE A 19 7.21 10.78 19.60
C PHE A 19 7.20 11.38 21.01
N GLU A 20 6.73 12.62 21.12
CA GLU A 20 6.70 13.37 22.40
C GLU A 20 5.57 12.91 23.32
N ALA A 21 4.41 12.62 22.75
CA ALA A 21 3.23 12.17 23.48
C ALA A 21 2.39 11.21 22.66
N ILE A 22 1.75 10.25 23.35
CA ILE A 22 0.80 9.30 22.77
C ILE A 22 -0.34 9.13 23.78
N GLU A 23 -1.54 9.54 23.38
CA GLU A 23 -2.73 9.52 24.25
C GLU A 23 -3.90 8.84 23.53
N LEU A 24 -4.72 8.12 24.28
CA LEU A 24 -5.97 7.53 23.76
C LEU A 24 -7.08 8.58 23.81
N THR A 25 -7.73 8.83 22.67
CA THR A 25 -8.86 9.75 22.59
C THR A 25 -10.19 9.04 22.97
N PRO A 26 -11.24 9.81 23.32
CA PRO A 26 -12.57 9.23 23.60
C PRO A 26 -13.16 8.44 22.42
N GLU A 27 -12.79 8.77 21.19
CA GLU A 27 -13.22 8.08 19.98
C GLU A 27 -12.46 6.77 19.74
N GLY A 28 -11.45 6.46 20.55
CA GLY A 28 -10.63 5.25 20.45
C GLY A 28 -9.47 5.36 19.46
N PHE A 29 -9.09 6.58 19.07
CA PHE A 29 -7.88 6.85 18.30
C PHE A 29 -6.69 7.11 19.21
N LEU A 30 -5.48 6.97 18.68
CA LEU A 30 -4.27 7.46 19.33
C LEU A 30 -3.95 8.87 18.82
N SER A 31 -3.91 9.83 19.73
CA SER A 31 -3.37 11.17 19.49
C SER A 31 -1.87 11.11 19.67
N ILE A 32 -1.12 11.39 18.61
CA ILE A 32 0.35 11.27 18.58
C ILE A 32 0.94 12.64 18.30
N THR A 33 1.86 13.09 19.15
CA THR A 33 2.60 14.34 18.96
C THR A 33 3.99 14.05 18.42
N SER A 34 4.29 14.63 17.27
CA SER A 34 5.58 14.53 16.58
C SER A 34 6.21 15.91 16.38
N ASN A 35 7.52 16.00 16.54
CA ASN A 35 8.30 17.25 16.33
C ASN A 35 8.18 17.82 14.91
N ARG A 36 7.83 17.02 13.90
CA ARG A 36 7.76 17.44 12.49
C ARG A 36 6.34 17.61 11.98
N ALA A 37 5.49 16.64 12.26
CA ALA A 37 4.10 16.65 11.79
C ALA A 37 3.14 17.38 12.73
N GLY A 38 3.59 17.72 13.95
CA GLY A 38 2.70 18.19 15.00
C GLY A 38 1.83 17.06 15.57
N ASN A 39 0.62 17.40 15.99
CA ASN A 39 -0.32 16.41 16.51
C ASN A 39 -1.16 15.82 15.39
N PHE A 40 -1.32 14.49 15.38
CA PHE A 40 -2.16 13.76 14.43
C PHE A 40 -2.86 12.58 15.10
N LEU A 41 -3.96 12.12 14.48
CA LEU A 41 -4.74 10.99 14.98
C LEU A 41 -4.45 9.72 14.18
N LEU A 42 -4.21 8.64 14.91
CA LEU A 42 -3.97 7.30 14.37
C LEU A 42 -5.11 6.36 14.74
N ALA A 43 -5.78 5.80 13.75
CA ALA A 43 -6.71 4.68 13.95
C ALA A 43 -5.99 3.34 13.85
N VAL A 44 -6.36 2.40 14.72
CA VAL A 44 -5.75 1.07 14.79
C VAL A 44 -6.76 0.01 14.38
N LEU A 45 -6.37 -0.85 13.45
CA LEU A 45 -7.11 -2.04 13.04
C LEU A 45 -6.36 -3.31 13.43
N GLY A 46 -7.14 -4.37 13.70
CA GLY A 46 -6.64 -5.73 13.97
C GLY A 46 -7.19 -6.76 12.97
N VAL A 47 -7.39 -6.36 11.71
CA VAL A 47 -7.99 -7.20 10.66
C VAL A 47 -7.01 -8.26 10.19
N LYS A 48 -7.46 -9.51 10.11
CA LYS A 48 -6.72 -10.62 9.51
C LYS A 48 -7.17 -10.81 8.05
N GLY A 49 -6.25 -11.11 7.14
CA GLY A 49 -6.56 -11.36 5.74
C GLY A 49 -6.57 -10.08 4.89
N VAL A 50 -7.73 -9.57 4.51
CA VAL A 50 -7.85 -8.36 3.67
C VAL A 50 -8.59 -7.26 4.42
N VAL A 51 -8.03 -6.07 4.48
CA VAL A 51 -8.74 -4.88 4.97
C VAL A 51 -9.67 -4.40 3.86
N GLU A 52 -10.95 -4.57 4.07
CA GLU A 52 -12.02 -4.16 3.15
C GLU A 52 -12.58 -2.79 3.54
N ARG A 53 -13.35 -2.18 2.63
CA ARG A 53 -14.04 -0.92 2.89
C ARG A 53 -14.89 -0.95 4.16
N SER A 54 -15.59 -2.04 4.41
CA SER A 54 -16.42 -2.24 5.61
C SER A 54 -15.66 -2.12 6.93
N HIS A 55 -14.36 -2.43 6.94
CA HIS A 55 -13.52 -2.29 8.13
C HIS A 55 -13.11 -0.83 8.39
N VAL A 56 -13.01 -0.02 7.35
CA VAL A 56 -12.56 1.38 7.45
C VAL A 56 -13.72 2.38 7.50
N GLU A 57 -14.88 2.04 6.97
CA GLU A 57 -16.06 2.92 6.95
C GLU A 57 -16.44 3.48 8.34
N PRO A 58 -16.50 2.64 9.41
CA PRO A 58 -16.82 3.12 10.75
C PRO A 58 -15.82 4.13 11.31
N ILE A 59 -14.54 4.04 10.90
CA ILE A 59 -13.46 4.94 11.35
C ILE A 59 -13.76 6.39 10.93
N PHE A 60 -14.37 6.56 9.76
CA PHE A 60 -14.63 7.86 9.15
C PHE A 60 -16.09 8.31 9.27
N ALA A 61 -16.92 7.58 10.03
CA ALA A 61 -18.33 7.93 10.23
C ALA A 61 -18.53 9.11 11.21
N GLY A 62 -17.58 9.33 12.12
CA GLY A 62 -17.63 10.38 13.13
C GLY A 62 -17.21 11.76 12.61
N LYS A 63 -17.36 12.77 13.49
CA LYS A 63 -16.88 14.15 13.21
C LYS A 63 -15.34 14.25 13.31
N VAL A 64 -14.75 13.52 14.25
CA VAL A 64 -13.30 13.43 14.42
C VAL A 64 -12.80 12.31 13.51
N LYS A 65 -11.79 12.60 12.70
CA LYS A 65 -11.26 11.66 11.71
C LYS A 65 -9.74 11.51 11.88
N PRO A 66 -9.22 10.30 11.79
CA PRO A 66 -7.77 10.09 11.86
C PRO A 66 -7.09 10.47 10.54
N GLU A 67 -5.85 10.91 10.63
CA GLU A 67 -4.98 11.15 9.48
C GLU A 67 -4.22 9.90 9.02
N PHE A 68 -4.13 8.87 9.88
CA PHE A 68 -3.49 7.62 9.52
C PHE A 68 -4.26 6.42 10.05
N VAL A 69 -4.35 5.37 9.25
CA VAL A 69 -4.93 4.08 9.63
C VAL A 69 -3.85 3.01 9.57
N VAL A 70 -3.57 2.37 10.72
CA VAL A 70 -2.63 1.25 10.80
C VAL A 70 -3.39 -0.06 10.96
N ASN A 71 -2.91 -1.11 10.29
CA ASN A 71 -3.37 -2.47 10.55
C ASN A 71 -2.22 -3.32 11.10
N VAL A 72 -2.46 -4.00 12.25
CA VAL A 72 -1.41 -4.66 13.03
C VAL A 72 -0.97 -6.03 12.47
N PRO A 73 -1.86 -6.93 12.02
CA PRO A 73 -1.44 -8.24 11.52
C PRO A 73 -0.55 -8.17 10.29
N SER A 74 0.63 -8.80 10.36
CA SER A 74 1.74 -8.65 9.41
C SER A 74 1.52 -9.26 8.01
N LYS A 75 0.51 -10.08 7.82
CA LYS A 75 0.22 -10.72 6.51
C LYS A 75 -1.10 -10.24 5.91
N THR A 76 -1.54 -9.09 6.31
CA THR A 76 -2.79 -8.49 5.84
C THR A 76 -2.55 -7.68 4.57
N LYS A 77 -3.48 -7.74 3.64
CA LYS A 77 -3.51 -6.90 2.45
C LYS A 77 -4.51 -5.77 2.63
N TRP A 78 -4.22 -4.63 2.05
CA TRP A 78 -5.17 -3.53 1.94
C TRP A 78 -5.92 -3.65 0.61
N GLY A 79 -7.23 -3.82 0.66
CA GLY A 79 -8.09 -3.84 -0.52
C GLY A 79 -8.23 -2.46 -1.14
N GLY A 80 -8.32 -2.38 -2.46
CA GLY A 80 -8.40 -1.12 -3.19
C GLY A 80 -9.58 -0.23 -2.76
N SER A 81 -10.71 -0.82 -2.41
CA SER A 81 -11.88 -0.08 -1.90
C SER A 81 -11.65 0.56 -0.54
N ALA A 82 -10.88 -0.10 0.35
CA ALA A 82 -10.46 0.46 1.63
C ALA A 82 -9.46 1.61 1.43
N ILE A 83 -8.46 1.40 0.57
CA ILE A 83 -7.47 2.43 0.21
C ILE A 83 -8.17 3.67 -0.36
N HIS A 84 -9.08 3.48 -1.29
CA HIS A 84 -9.85 4.59 -1.87
C HIS A 84 -10.65 5.35 -0.80
N ARG A 85 -11.30 4.63 0.12
CA ARG A 85 -12.07 5.24 1.20
C ARG A 85 -11.19 6.07 2.13
N ILE A 86 -10.02 5.55 2.53
CA ILE A 86 -9.06 6.26 3.37
C ILE A 86 -8.54 7.52 2.66
N HIS A 87 -8.12 7.39 1.40
CA HIS A 87 -7.61 8.52 0.63
C HIS A 87 -8.65 9.60 0.37
N SER A 88 -9.95 9.25 0.24
CA SER A 88 -11.03 10.23 0.07
C SER A 88 -11.27 11.11 1.31
N GLU A 89 -10.77 10.69 2.47
CA GLU A 89 -10.80 11.47 3.72
C GLU A 89 -9.47 12.22 3.98
N ASN A 90 -8.59 12.32 2.99
CA ASN A 90 -7.25 12.88 3.12
C ASN A 90 -6.44 12.19 4.23
N ALA A 91 -6.62 10.90 4.41
CA ALA A 91 -5.89 10.07 5.34
C ALA A 91 -4.91 9.14 4.61
N ALA A 92 -3.94 8.61 5.34
CA ALA A 92 -2.98 7.62 4.89
C ALA A 92 -3.23 6.27 5.57
N PHE A 93 -2.60 5.23 5.06
CA PHE A 93 -2.64 3.90 5.65
C PHE A 93 -1.26 3.24 5.58
N GLY A 94 -1.08 2.20 6.38
CA GLY A 94 0.15 1.40 6.29
C GLY A 94 0.39 0.52 7.51
N THR A 95 1.65 0.16 7.67
CA THR A 95 2.19 -0.61 8.79
C THR A 95 2.68 0.31 9.91
N LEU A 96 3.01 -0.25 11.09
CA LEU A 96 3.62 0.52 12.19
C LEU A 96 4.91 1.23 11.75
N GLY A 97 5.76 0.59 10.93
CA GLY A 97 6.98 1.22 10.43
C GLY A 97 6.73 2.40 9.47
N GLU A 98 5.53 2.51 8.91
CA GLU A 98 5.15 3.62 8.05
C GLU A 98 4.58 4.81 8.84
N VAL A 99 4.13 4.61 10.08
CA VAL A 99 3.72 5.70 10.98
C VAL A 99 4.87 6.69 11.21
N SER A 100 6.06 6.19 11.53
CA SER A 100 7.27 7.04 11.70
C SER A 100 7.66 7.77 10.43
N LYS A 101 7.55 7.09 9.27
CA LYS A 101 7.80 7.72 7.96
C LYS A 101 6.77 8.82 7.65
N ALA A 102 5.49 8.57 7.94
CA ALA A 102 4.42 9.55 7.76
C ALA A 102 4.61 10.75 8.70
N ALA A 103 4.94 10.51 9.96
CA ALA A 103 5.22 11.56 10.95
C ALA A 103 6.48 12.38 10.63
N SER A 104 7.38 11.88 9.77
CA SER A 104 8.52 12.63 9.25
C SER A 104 8.16 13.54 8.08
N SER A 105 6.94 13.46 7.55
CA SER A 105 6.41 14.34 6.51
C SER A 105 5.73 15.58 7.13
N LYS A 106 5.47 16.60 6.31
CA LYS A 106 4.74 17.79 6.77
C LYS A 106 3.25 17.56 7.03
N SER A 107 2.70 16.50 6.47
CA SER A 107 1.29 16.14 6.62
C SER A 107 1.14 14.64 6.57
N VAL A 108 0.72 14.06 7.69
CA VAL A 108 0.57 12.61 7.86
C VAL A 108 -0.47 12.04 6.90
N GLY A 109 -1.60 12.69 6.74
CA GLY A 109 -2.69 12.22 5.89
C GLY A 109 -2.34 12.15 4.39
N TRP A 110 -1.33 12.90 3.96
CA TRP A 110 -0.84 12.87 2.58
C TRP A 110 0.32 11.89 2.36
N TYR A 111 0.72 11.16 3.40
CA TYR A 111 1.76 10.15 3.24
C TYR A 111 1.31 9.07 2.24
N ARG A 112 2.20 8.72 1.35
CA ARG A 112 2.06 7.59 0.43
C ARG A 112 3.34 6.78 0.42
N ASN A 113 3.24 5.47 0.37
CA ASN A 113 4.41 4.62 0.16
C ASN A 113 5.10 5.03 -1.14
N LYS A 114 6.40 5.38 -1.06
CA LYS A 114 7.15 5.95 -2.18
C LYS A 114 7.17 5.06 -3.43
N GLY A 115 7.20 3.74 -3.25
CA GLY A 115 7.19 2.80 -4.38
C GLY A 115 5.85 2.80 -5.11
N MET A 116 4.75 2.84 -4.35
CA MET A 116 3.39 2.88 -4.90
C MET A 116 3.09 4.24 -5.55
N GLU A 117 3.49 5.32 -4.90
CA GLU A 117 3.36 6.67 -5.44
C GLU A 117 4.13 6.83 -6.76
N PHE A 118 5.37 6.34 -6.81
CA PHE A 118 6.17 6.33 -8.04
C PHE A 118 5.45 5.56 -9.16
N PHE A 119 4.94 4.36 -8.88
CA PHE A 119 4.22 3.57 -9.86
C PHE A 119 3.00 4.31 -10.40
N ILE A 120 2.13 4.83 -9.52
CA ILE A 120 0.92 5.56 -9.92
C ILE A 120 1.26 6.79 -10.76
N ASN A 121 2.25 7.58 -10.33
CA ASN A 121 2.67 8.77 -11.05
C ASN A 121 3.20 8.43 -12.45
N ALA A 122 3.97 7.36 -12.58
CA ALA A 122 4.47 6.91 -13.87
C ALA A 122 3.34 6.40 -14.79
N MET A 123 2.36 5.67 -14.22
CA MET A 123 1.19 5.23 -14.98
C MET A 123 0.37 6.44 -15.47
N ASN A 124 0.09 7.41 -14.62
CA ASN A 124 -0.66 8.62 -14.98
C ASN A 124 0.02 9.47 -16.05
N GLN A 125 1.36 9.41 -16.16
CA GLN A 125 2.12 10.11 -17.19
C GLN A 125 2.22 9.33 -18.51
N HIS A 126 1.87 8.05 -18.52
CA HIS A 126 2.00 7.23 -19.72
C HIS A 126 0.90 7.53 -20.73
N LYS A 127 1.26 7.76 -22.00
CA LYS A 127 0.35 8.22 -23.07
C LYS A 127 -0.86 7.31 -23.28
N ASN A 128 -0.70 6.00 -23.15
CA ASN A 128 -1.75 5.00 -23.38
C ASN A 128 -2.50 4.60 -22.11
N VAL A 129 -2.12 5.10 -20.94
CA VAL A 129 -2.88 4.85 -19.70
C VAL A 129 -4.03 5.85 -19.64
N ARG A 130 -5.22 5.37 -19.35
CA ARG A 130 -6.44 6.15 -19.13
C ARG A 130 -6.64 6.44 -17.65
N ASP A 131 -6.52 5.38 -16.83
CA ASP A 131 -6.73 5.42 -15.38
C ASP A 131 -5.88 4.34 -14.70
N VAL A 132 -5.60 4.55 -13.41
CA VAL A 132 -4.95 3.58 -12.55
C VAL A 132 -5.65 3.57 -11.19
N SER A 133 -5.93 2.38 -10.67
CA SER A 133 -6.54 2.22 -9.35
C SER A 133 -5.94 1.04 -8.60
N TYR A 134 -6.05 1.06 -7.28
CA TYR A 134 -5.64 -0.05 -6.45
C TYR A 134 -6.61 -1.23 -6.56
N VAL A 135 -6.09 -2.42 -6.79
CA VAL A 135 -6.75 -3.70 -6.48
C VAL A 135 -6.38 -4.10 -5.05
N TYR A 136 -5.08 -4.04 -4.75
CA TYR A 136 -4.48 -4.11 -3.43
C TYR A 136 -3.37 -3.06 -3.33
N GLU A 137 -2.75 -2.91 -2.17
CA GLU A 137 -1.68 -1.91 -1.91
C GLU A 137 -0.51 -1.95 -2.91
N ASN A 138 -0.23 -3.11 -3.49
CA ASN A 138 0.84 -3.33 -4.47
C ASN A 138 0.36 -4.03 -5.75
N VAL A 139 -0.95 -4.05 -5.98
CA VAL A 139 -1.58 -4.55 -7.20
C VAL A 139 -2.50 -3.48 -7.76
N PHE A 140 -2.31 -3.17 -9.02
CA PHE A 140 -2.99 -2.07 -9.70
C PHE A 140 -3.79 -2.56 -10.90
N PHE A 141 -4.99 -2.05 -11.05
CA PHE A 141 -5.70 -2.06 -12.31
C PHE A 141 -5.23 -0.87 -13.15
N VAL A 142 -4.77 -1.14 -14.35
CA VAL A 142 -4.29 -0.15 -15.31
C VAL A 142 -5.20 -0.14 -16.51
N GLY A 143 -6.12 0.82 -16.56
CA GLY A 143 -6.98 1.06 -17.70
C GLY A 143 -6.20 1.68 -18.85
N ARG A 144 -6.26 1.11 -20.04
CA ARG A 144 -5.59 1.60 -21.24
C ARG A 144 -6.55 2.33 -22.19
N LYS A 145 -6.03 3.28 -22.96
CA LYS A 145 -6.79 3.93 -24.05
C LYS A 145 -6.91 3.04 -25.27
N VAL A 146 -5.88 2.23 -25.51
CA VAL A 146 -5.83 1.24 -26.57
C VAL A 146 -5.42 -0.11 -25.97
N GLY A 147 -6.14 -1.17 -26.29
CA GLY A 147 -5.96 -2.53 -25.77
C GLY A 147 -6.72 -2.77 -24.46
N GLU A 148 -6.74 -4.04 -24.04
CA GLU A 148 -7.42 -4.48 -22.82
C GLU A 148 -6.73 -3.91 -21.57
N PRO A 149 -7.48 -3.66 -20.49
CA PRO A 149 -6.88 -3.25 -19.21
C PRO A 149 -5.95 -4.35 -18.69
N LEU A 150 -5.02 -3.97 -17.81
CA LEU A 150 -4.05 -4.89 -17.22
C LEU A 150 -4.09 -4.81 -15.70
N THR A 151 -3.99 -5.97 -15.07
CA THR A 151 -3.72 -6.07 -13.63
C THR A 151 -2.21 -6.22 -13.43
N VAL A 152 -1.59 -5.26 -12.78
CA VAL A 152 -0.13 -5.19 -12.59
C VAL A 152 0.20 -5.35 -11.12
N ALA A 153 0.94 -6.41 -10.78
CA ALA A 153 1.51 -6.61 -9.45
C ALA A 153 2.92 -6.00 -9.39
N VAL A 154 3.21 -5.23 -8.36
CA VAL A 154 4.53 -4.64 -8.11
C VAL A 154 5.19 -5.37 -6.95
N ILE A 155 6.35 -5.95 -7.16
CA ILE A 155 7.11 -6.65 -6.12
C ILE A 155 8.49 -6.05 -5.93
N GLU A 156 8.97 -6.11 -4.70
CA GLU A 156 10.33 -5.69 -4.38
C GLU A 156 11.28 -6.88 -4.59
N ALA A 157 12.14 -6.78 -5.61
CA ALA A 157 13.16 -7.76 -5.91
C ALA A 157 14.37 -7.09 -6.58
N TYR A 158 15.57 -7.51 -6.21
CA TYR A 158 16.79 -7.12 -6.94
C TYR A 158 16.89 -7.89 -8.26
N ASN A 159 17.01 -9.20 -8.18
CA ASN A 159 16.83 -10.09 -9.33
C ASN A 159 15.53 -10.87 -9.11
N MET A 160 14.55 -10.67 -9.96
CA MET A 160 13.28 -11.39 -9.88
C MET A 160 13.51 -12.87 -10.24
N SER A 161 13.20 -13.76 -9.33
CA SER A 161 13.31 -15.22 -9.48
C SER A 161 11.94 -15.84 -9.80
N ALA A 162 11.96 -17.13 -10.21
CA ALA A 162 10.73 -17.90 -10.37
C ALA A 162 9.95 -18.05 -9.06
N GLU A 163 10.66 -18.10 -7.93
CA GLU A 163 10.04 -18.18 -6.60
C GLU A 163 9.32 -16.87 -6.25
N ASP A 164 9.93 -15.72 -6.52
CA ASP A 164 9.29 -14.42 -6.32
C ASP A 164 7.96 -14.31 -7.08
N VAL A 165 7.95 -14.76 -8.34
CA VAL A 165 6.74 -14.76 -9.18
C VAL A 165 5.67 -15.70 -8.62
N ARG A 166 6.03 -16.92 -8.20
CA ARG A 166 5.08 -17.87 -7.59
C ARG A 166 4.53 -17.37 -6.28
N ASN A 167 5.39 -16.79 -5.43
CA ASN A 167 5.00 -16.20 -4.15
C ASN A 167 4.06 -14.99 -4.37
N ALA A 168 4.36 -14.14 -5.34
CA ALA A 168 3.48 -13.05 -5.72
C ALA A 168 2.10 -13.58 -6.15
N ARG A 169 2.05 -14.62 -7.00
CA ARG A 169 0.79 -15.24 -7.43
C ARG A 169 -0.01 -15.82 -6.26
N ALA A 170 0.66 -16.51 -5.35
CA ALA A 170 0.01 -17.11 -4.18
C ALA A 170 -0.51 -16.06 -3.19
N GLN A 171 0.22 -14.96 -3.02
CA GLN A 171 -0.12 -13.91 -2.06
C GLN A 171 -1.10 -12.88 -2.62
N LEU A 172 -0.92 -12.48 -3.88
CA LEU A 172 -1.62 -11.34 -4.47
C LEU A 172 -2.80 -11.77 -5.38
N GLY A 173 -2.88 -13.05 -5.73
CA GLY A 173 -3.90 -13.55 -6.64
C GLY A 173 -3.52 -13.40 -8.11
N ALA A 174 -4.53 -13.32 -8.99
CA ALA A 174 -4.31 -13.22 -10.43
C ALA A 174 -3.81 -11.83 -10.83
N PHE A 175 -2.85 -11.79 -11.74
CA PHE A 175 -2.34 -10.60 -12.40
C PHE A 175 -1.91 -10.94 -13.84
N ASP A 176 -1.92 -9.95 -14.71
CA ASP A 176 -1.45 -10.08 -16.10
C ASP A 176 0.06 -9.82 -16.18
N ILE A 177 0.56 -8.93 -15.34
CA ILE A 177 1.97 -8.56 -15.30
C ILE A 177 2.44 -8.52 -13.84
N VAL A 178 3.63 -9.10 -13.59
CA VAL A 178 4.40 -8.83 -12.37
C VAL A 178 5.63 -8.00 -12.73
N VAL A 179 5.79 -6.86 -12.05
CA VAL A 179 6.88 -5.94 -12.30
C VAL A 179 7.76 -5.80 -11.06
N LYS A 180 9.07 -5.81 -11.25
CA LYS A 180 10.00 -5.49 -10.16
C LYS A 180 10.11 -3.97 -9.97
N SER A 181 10.00 -3.53 -8.72
CA SER A 181 10.09 -2.11 -8.35
C SER A 181 11.50 -1.55 -8.46
N SER A 182 12.52 -2.36 -8.21
CA SER A 182 13.92 -1.93 -8.30
C SER A 182 14.35 -1.69 -9.76
N SER A 183 15.03 -0.56 -10.01
CA SER A 183 15.68 -0.27 -11.29
C SER A 183 16.96 -1.08 -11.51
N TYR A 184 17.54 -1.64 -10.45
CA TYR A 184 18.74 -2.47 -10.48
C TYR A 184 18.39 -3.95 -10.56
N GLY A 185 19.34 -4.76 -11.09
CA GLY A 185 19.16 -6.19 -11.28
C GLY A 185 18.26 -6.51 -12.48
N SER A 186 17.84 -7.77 -12.59
CA SER A 186 17.17 -8.30 -13.78
C SER A 186 15.94 -9.14 -13.44
N VAL A 187 15.14 -9.44 -14.45
CA VAL A 187 14.17 -10.53 -14.46
C VAL A 187 14.89 -11.75 -15.02
N THR A 188 14.96 -12.83 -14.24
CA THR A 188 15.64 -14.06 -14.69
C THR A 188 14.79 -14.80 -15.73
N THR A 189 15.43 -15.61 -16.57
CA THR A 189 14.72 -16.48 -17.53
C THR A 189 13.68 -17.35 -16.84
N ASN A 190 14.05 -17.96 -15.70
CA ASN A 190 13.15 -18.79 -14.90
C ASN A 190 11.94 -18.01 -14.36
N ALA A 191 12.11 -16.72 -14.02
CA ALA A 191 10.99 -15.86 -13.63
C ALA A 191 10.02 -15.62 -14.80
N SER A 192 10.54 -15.35 -15.98
CA SER A 192 9.74 -15.16 -17.19
C SER A 192 8.99 -16.44 -17.58
N GLU A 193 9.61 -17.60 -17.44
CA GLU A 193 8.97 -18.91 -17.68
C GLU A 193 7.87 -19.20 -16.64
N ALA A 194 8.15 -18.93 -15.36
CA ALA A 194 7.18 -19.09 -14.28
C ALA A 194 5.95 -18.18 -14.49
N ALA A 195 6.14 -16.91 -14.87
CA ALA A 195 5.05 -16.00 -15.18
C ALA A 195 4.22 -16.51 -16.36
N ARG A 196 4.88 -16.90 -17.45
CA ARG A 196 4.22 -17.41 -18.66
C ARG A 196 3.39 -18.68 -18.38
N SER A 197 3.90 -19.59 -17.54
CA SER A 197 3.15 -20.80 -17.15
C SER A 197 1.86 -20.50 -16.38
N MET A 198 1.72 -19.30 -15.83
CA MET A 198 0.55 -18.80 -15.11
C MET A 198 -0.29 -17.81 -15.93
N GLY A 199 -0.02 -17.68 -17.24
CA GLY A 199 -0.71 -16.73 -18.13
C GLY A 199 -0.34 -15.27 -17.88
N ALA A 200 0.85 -14.98 -17.31
CA ALA A 200 1.32 -13.64 -16.98
C ALA A 200 2.67 -13.31 -17.62
N GLU A 201 3.08 -12.06 -17.53
CA GLU A 201 4.39 -11.57 -17.95
C GLU A 201 5.18 -11.10 -16.71
N ALA A 202 6.48 -11.44 -16.64
CA ALA A 202 7.40 -10.89 -15.63
C ALA A 202 8.30 -9.86 -16.30
N LEU A 203 8.24 -8.60 -15.86
CA LEU A 203 8.85 -7.47 -16.53
C LEU A 203 9.66 -6.60 -15.56
N THR A 204 10.68 -5.93 -16.10
CA THR A 204 11.25 -4.73 -15.50
C THR A 204 10.30 -3.55 -15.69
N PHE A 205 10.49 -2.49 -14.93
CA PHE A 205 9.67 -1.27 -15.08
C PHE A 205 9.79 -0.66 -16.49
N LYS A 206 10.99 -0.69 -17.09
CA LYS A 206 11.22 -0.22 -18.46
C LYS A 206 10.44 -1.04 -19.49
N GLU A 207 10.43 -2.35 -19.33
CA GLU A 207 9.67 -3.24 -20.23
C GLU A 207 8.17 -3.06 -20.06
N LEU A 208 7.67 -2.81 -18.83
CA LEU A 208 6.28 -2.45 -18.62
C LEU A 208 5.90 -1.19 -19.42
N MET A 209 6.73 -0.12 -19.39
CA MET A 209 6.46 1.09 -20.19
C MET A 209 6.35 0.78 -21.68
N VAL A 210 7.21 -0.06 -22.21
CA VAL A 210 7.15 -0.49 -23.63
C VAL A 210 5.92 -1.34 -23.89
N ARG A 211 5.55 -2.22 -22.96
CA ARG A 211 4.38 -3.09 -23.08
C ARG A 211 3.05 -2.32 -23.08
N LEU A 212 2.97 -1.25 -22.29
CA LEU A 212 1.82 -0.37 -22.24
C LEU A 212 1.65 0.49 -23.51
N ALA A 213 2.72 0.71 -24.28
CA ALA A 213 2.69 1.52 -25.49
C ALA A 213 2.08 0.77 -26.70
N LYS A 214 1.92 -0.57 -26.57
CA LYS A 214 1.35 -1.47 -27.58
C LYS A 214 -0.13 -1.73 -27.30
#